data_11219d1a99cb410f5d2fe75e7f29aeb3
#
_entry.id   11219d1a99cb410f5d2fe75e7f29aeb3
#
_cell.length_a   1.000
_cell.length_b   1.000
_cell.length_c   1.000
_cell.angle_alpha   90.00
_cell.angle_beta   90.00
_cell.angle_gamma   90.00
#
_symmetry.space_group_name_H-M   'P 1'
#
loop_
_entity.id
_entity.type
_entity.pdbx_description
1 polymer ?
#
loop_
_entity_poly.entity_id
_entity_poly.type
_entity_poly.pdbx_seq_one_letter_code
_entity_poly.pdbx_strand_id
1 'polypeptide(L)'
;MKKVELLIALLITIMSLFTFNIVYASAPNVAVLMAGARQSTKDKNELNELKSKQQLIVNAMQGSMIPEEKTAQVANDYILDNKIDISFSTTDLINIGKLLNADYIVYSQFYIDKINAPGLFHTTMKFKGQTVLTIIDVHSREYKYKISEDVNNGKLEDVSRSMFIVYDKSIADIKLKGLKF
;
A
#
# COMPACT_ATOMS: atom_id res chain seq x y z
N MET A 1 -60.42 -17.95 -11.32
CA MET A 1 -59.46 -17.17 -12.09
C MET A 1 -58.89 -16.00 -11.31
N LYS A 2 -59.67 -15.04 -10.82
CA LYS A 2 -59.14 -13.82 -10.11
C LYS A 2 -58.21 -14.07 -8.92
N LYS A 3 -58.35 -15.17 -8.16
CA LYS A 3 -57.49 -15.49 -6.99
C LYS A 3 -56.07 -15.93 -7.43
N VAL A 4 -55.94 -16.63 -8.57
CA VAL A 4 -54.63 -17.07 -9.08
C VAL A 4 -53.87 -15.92 -9.68
N GLU A 5 -54.52 -14.98 -10.37
CA GLU A 5 -53.91 -13.77 -10.90
C GLU A 5 -53.39 -12.86 -9.78
N LEU A 6 -54.14 -12.74 -8.67
CA LEU A 6 -53.72 -11.97 -7.52
C LEU A 6 -52.47 -12.60 -6.83
N LEU A 7 -52.44 -13.94 -6.77
CA LEU A 7 -51.30 -14.66 -6.17
C LEU A 7 -50.04 -14.52 -7.00
N ILE A 8 -50.16 -14.57 -8.35
CA ILE A 8 -49.02 -14.36 -9.28
C ILE A 8 -48.51 -12.91 -9.20
N ALA A 9 -49.42 -11.92 -9.17
CA ALA A 9 -49.05 -10.52 -9.01
C ALA A 9 -48.33 -10.28 -7.68
N LEU A 10 -48.78 -10.88 -6.58
CA LEU A 10 -48.16 -10.79 -5.27
C LEU A 10 -46.76 -11.43 -5.28
N LEU A 11 -46.60 -12.58 -5.93
CA LEU A 11 -45.30 -13.27 -6.06
C LEU A 11 -44.29 -12.47 -6.87
N ILE A 12 -44.74 -11.85 -7.98
CA ILE A 12 -43.89 -10.96 -8.80
C ILE A 12 -43.49 -9.73 -8.01
N THR A 13 -44.38 -9.14 -7.23
CA THR A 13 -44.06 -7.97 -6.39
C THR A 13 -43.10 -8.33 -5.27
N ILE A 14 -43.24 -9.50 -4.66
CA ILE A 14 -42.28 -10.00 -3.66
C ILE A 14 -40.94 -10.29 -4.30
N MET A 15 -40.87 -10.91 -5.46
CA MET A 15 -39.61 -11.15 -6.18
C MET A 15 -38.93 -9.85 -6.61
N SER A 16 -39.66 -8.82 -7.00
CA SER A 16 -39.10 -7.52 -7.34
C SER A 16 -38.59 -6.73 -6.12
N LEU A 17 -39.12 -6.97 -4.93
CA LEU A 17 -38.60 -6.43 -3.67
C LEU A 17 -37.32 -7.15 -3.22
N PHE A 18 -37.09 -8.38 -3.69
CA PHE A 18 -35.86 -9.15 -3.48
C PHE A 18 -34.83 -9.02 -4.64
N THR A 19 -35.00 -8.13 -5.59
CA THR A 19 -33.86 -7.64 -6.33
C THR A 19 -32.97 -6.90 -5.32
N PHE A 20 -32.25 -7.69 -4.54
CA PHE A 20 -31.09 -7.19 -3.82
C PHE A 20 -30.28 -6.42 -4.86
N ASN A 21 -30.19 -5.13 -4.69
CA ASN A 21 -29.07 -4.38 -5.19
C ASN A 21 -27.86 -5.07 -4.56
N ILE A 22 -27.31 -6.07 -5.22
CA ILE A 22 -25.95 -6.53 -4.97
C ILE A 22 -25.13 -5.31 -5.42
N VAL A 23 -24.96 -4.39 -4.48
CA VAL A 23 -23.92 -3.38 -4.60
C VAL A 23 -22.66 -4.23 -4.61
N TYR A 24 -22.17 -4.55 -5.80
CA TYR A 24 -20.84 -5.06 -5.96
C TYR A 24 -19.97 -3.95 -5.38
N ALA A 25 -19.50 -4.15 -4.16
CA ALA A 25 -18.51 -3.27 -3.60
C ALA A 25 -17.38 -3.25 -4.63
N SER A 26 -17.18 -2.12 -5.27
CA SER A 26 -16.07 -1.97 -6.21
C SER A 26 -14.79 -2.28 -5.44
N ALA A 27 -13.86 -3.00 -6.08
CA ALA A 27 -12.56 -3.24 -5.48
C ALA A 27 -11.96 -1.91 -5.02
N PRO A 28 -11.43 -1.83 -3.79
CA PRO A 28 -10.90 -0.58 -3.27
C PRO A 28 -9.72 -0.09 -4.11
N ASN A 29 -9.65 1.20 -4.36
CA ASN A 29 -8.55 1.84 -5.04
C ASN A 29 -7.37 1.98 -4.08
N VAL A 30 -6.22 1.43 -4.46
CA VAL A 30 -5.03 1.39 -3.62
C VAL A 30 -3.88 2.16 -4.28
N ALA A 31 -3.40 3.19 -3.62
CA ALA A 31 -2.17 3.87 -4.01
C ALA A 31 -0.98 3.22 -3.30
N VAL A 32 0.11 3.00 -4.03
CA VAL A 32 1.35 2.46 -3.47
C VAL A 32 2.43 3.51 -3.56
N LEU A 33 2.96 3.91 -2.40
CA LEU A 33 4.02 4.91 -2.26
C LEU A 33 5.24 4.30 -1.57
N MET A 34 6.42 4.73 -1.98
CA MET A 34 7.67 4.28 -1.40
C MET A 34 8.64 5.44 -1.29
N ALA A 35 9.21 5.64 -0.09
CA ALA A 35 10.25 6.62 0.14
C ALA A 35 11.61 5.95 0.34
N GLY A 36 12.66 6.54 -0.19
CA GLY A 36 14.06 6.18 0.05
C GLY A 36 14.63 5.01 -0.77
N ALA A 37 13.81 4.13 -1.34
CA ALA A 37 14.33 2.94 -2.03
C ALA A 37 14.66 3.17 -3.52
N ARG A 38 14.08 4.18 -4.17
CA ARG A 38 14.34 4.44 -5.60
C ARG A 38 15.79 4.81 -5.92
N GLN A 39 16.53 5.36 -4.97
CA GLN A 39 17.91 5.76 -5.18
C GLN A 39 18.91 4.61 -5.00
N SER A 40 18.51 3.51 -4.38
CA SER A 40 19.39 2.40 -4.06
C SER A 40 19.34 1.25 -5.07
N THR A 41 18.23 1.06 -5.77
CA THR A 41 18.08 -0.01 -6.76
C THR A 41 18.56 0.44 -8.13
N LYS A 42 19.86 0.27 -8.39
CA LYS A 42 20.43 0.39 -9.75
C LYS A 42 20.11 -0.84 -10.61
N ASP A 43 19.68 -1.94 -10.00
CA ASP A 43 19.37 -3.18 -10.70
C ASP A 43 17.89 -3.17 -11.14
N LYS A 44 17.68 -3.27 -12.46
CA LYS A 44 16.34 -3.37 -13.06
C LYS A 44 15.56 -4.59 -12.55
N ASN A 45 16.25 -5.68 -12.20
CA ASN A 45 15.61 -6.90 -11.71
C ASN A 45 15.02 -6.69 -10.32
N GLU A 46 15.76 -6.06 -9.40
CA GLU A 46 15.25 -5.71 -8.07
C GLU A 46 14.05 -4.76 -8.17
N LEU A 47 14.10 -3.78 -9.06
CA LEU A 47 12.98 -2.87 -9.25
C LEU A 47 11.73 -3.60 -9.76
N ASN A 48 11.88 -4.52 -10.72
CA ASN A 48 10.78 -5.32 -11.24
C ASN A 48 10.21 -6.26 -10.18
N GLU A 49 11.07 -6.86 -9.36
CA GLU A 49 10.64 -7.70 -8.24
C GLU A 49 9.84 -6.88 -7.23
N LEU A 50 10.30 -5.69 -6.88
CA LEU A 50 9.60 -4.80 -5.96
C LEU A 50 8.21 -4.42 -6.50
N LYS A 51 8.11 -4.06 -7.77
CA LYS A 51 6.82 -3.79 -8.43
C LYS A 51 5.89 -5.00 -8.40
N SER A 52 6.43 -6.19 -8.61
CA SER A 52 5.66 -7.43 -8.49
C SER A 52 5.10 -7.62 -7.08
N LYS A 53 5.90 -7.37 -6.04
CA LYS A 53 5.46 -7.45 -4.64
C LYS A 53 4.43 -6.37 -4.29
N GLN A 54 4.56 -5.17 -4.82
CA GLN A 54 3.55 -4.11 -4.71
C GLN A 54 2.21 -4.54 -5.30
N GLN A 55 2.21 -5.16 -6.47
CA GLN A 55 0.98 -5.70 -7.07
C GLN A 55 0.41 -6.85 -6.24
N LEU A 56 1.26 -7.72 -5.69
CA LEU A 56 0.82 -8.85 -4.86
C LEU A 56 0.16 -8.40 -3.56
N ILE A 57 0.63 -7.32 -2.91
CA ILE A 57 -0.02 -6.81 -1.69
C ILE A 57 -1.39 -6.21 -2.03
N VAL A 58 -1.51 -5.45 -3.12
CA VAL A 58 -2.79 -4.89 -3.58
C VAL A 58 -3.79 -6.01 -3.92
N ASN A 59 -3.32 -7.08 -4.59
CA ASN A 59 -4.15 -8.25 -4.87
C ASN A 59 -4.59 -8.97 -3.58
N ALA A 60 -3.70 -9.05 -2.56
CA ALA A 60 -4.06 -9.63 -1.26
C ALA A 60 -5.13 -8.81 -0.53
N MET A 61 -5.15 -7.48 -0.73
CA MET A 61 -6.19 -6.57 -0.26
C MET A 61 -7.49 -6.64 -1.09
N GLN A 62 -7.51 -7.45 -2.14
CA GLN A 62 -8.60 -7.49 -3.15
C GLN A 62 -8.88 -6.12 -3.79
N GLY A 63 -7.84 -5.29 -3.88
CA GLY A 63 -7.91 -3.94 -4.39
C GLY A 63 -7.50 -3.81 -5.86
N SER A 64 -7.71 -2.60 -6.39
CA SER A 64 -7.25 -2.15 -7.70
C SER A 64 -6.12 -1.14 -7.51
N MET A 65 -4.94 -1.41 -8.08
CA MET A 65 -3.80 -0.52 -7.95
C MET A 65 -3.96 0.72 -8.82
N ILE A 66 -3.84 1.89 -8.22
CA ILE A 66 -3.76 3.15 -8.96
C ILE A 66 -2.45 3.16 -9.75
N PRO A 67 -2.46 3.58 -11.05
CA PRO A 67 -1.25 3.60 -11.87
C PRO A 67 -0.08 4.31 -11.19
N GLU A 68 1.10 3.69 -11.22
CA GLU A 68 2.32 4.21 -10.57
C GLU A 68 2.65 5.63 -11.04
N GLU A 69 2.51 5.90 -12.33
CA GLU A 69 2.79 7.20 -12.92
C GLU A 69 1.91 8.30 -12.33
N LYS A 70 0.61 8.03 -12.21
CA LYS A 70 -0.35 8.95 -11.60
C LYS A 70 -0.03 9.17 -10.12
N THR A 71 0.27 8.09 -9.39
CA THR A 71 0.62 8.16 -7.97
C THR A 71 1.91 8.95 -7.77
N ALA A 72 2.92 8.71 -8.59
CA ALA A 72 4.19 9.43 -8.53
C ALA A 72 4.03 10.93 -8.87
N GLN A 73 3.22 11.26 -9.88
CA GLN A 73 2.95 12.65 -10.25
C GLN A 73 2.30 13.39 -9.10
N VAL A 74 1.18 12.89 -8.56
CA VAL A 74 0.45 13.56 -7.46
C VAL A 74 1.33 13.69 -6.21
N ALA A 75 2.13 12.65 -5.89
CA ALA A 75 3.04 12.72 -4.75
C ALA A 75 4.14 13.78 -4.95
N ASN A 76 4.72 13.88 -6.15
CA ASN A 76 5.73 14.88 -6.46
C ASN A 76 5.16 16.31 -6.41
N ASP A 77 3.98 16.53 -6.99
CA ASP A 77 3.31 17.83 -6.94
C ASP A 77 3.02 18.22 -5.48
N TYR A 78 2.54 17.26 -4.66
CA TYR A 78 2.28 17.49 -3.25
C TYR A 78 3.56 17.82 -2.45
N ILE A 79 4.69 17.16 -2.75
CA ILE A 79 6.01 17.44 -2.14
C ILE A 79 6.44 18.86 -2.44
N LEU A 80 6.31 19.30 -3.70
CA LEU A 80 6.73 20.64 -4.15
C LEU A 80 5.88 21.73 -3.48
N ASP A 81 4.56 21.54 -3.46
CA ASP A 81 3.62 22.53 -2.93
C ASP A 81 3.75 22.69 -1.40
N ASN A 82 4.03 21.61 -0.69
CA ASN A 82 4.09 21.57 0.78
C ASN A 82 5.52 21.58 1.35
N LYS A 83 6.56 21.66 0.49
CA LYS A 83 7.97 21.70 0.86
C LYS A 83 8.39 20.55 1.79
N ILE A 84 7.96 19.33 1.45
CA ILE A 84 8.25 18.12 2.23
C ILE A 84 9.65 17.62 1.88
N ASP A 85 10.50 17.38 2.88
CA ASP A 85 11.89 17.01 2.65
C ASP A 85 12.08 15.55 2.22
N ILE A 86 11.82 14.58 3.11
CA ILE A 86 12.29 13.19 2.86
C ILE A 86 11.22 12.14 3.17
N SER A 87 10.28 12.43 4.05
CA SER A 87 9.28 11.46 4.49
C SER A 87 7.90 12.08 4.63
N PHE A 88 6.89 11.33 4.23
CA PHE A 88 5.50 11.74 4.42
C PHE A 88 5.06 11.47 5.85
N SER A 89 4.42 12.45 6.46
CA SER A 89 3.62 12.23 7.67
C SER A 89 2.35 11.46 7.33
N THR A 90 1.66 10.93 8.34
CA THR A 90 0.34 10.30 8.14
C THR A 90 -0.66 11.26 7.49
N THR A 91 -0.61 12.53 7.86
CA THR A 91 -1.48 13.57 7.28
C THR A 91 -1.18 13.78 5.80
N ASP A 92 0.10 13.81 5.41
CA ASP A 92 0.50 13.95 4.01
C ASP A 92 0.01 12.77 3.18
N LEU A 93 0.20 11.53 3.69
CA LEU A 93 -0.28 10.32 3.02
C LEU A 93 -1.80 10.35 2.82
N ILE A 94 -2.56 10.76 3.83
CA ILE A 94 -4.03 10.89 3.73
C ILE A 94 -4.41 11.95 2.68
N ASN A 95 -3.71 13.09 2.63
CA ASN A 95 -3.98 14.13 1.66
C ASN A 95 -3.66 13.68 0.23
N ILE A 96 -2.52 13.01 0.03
CA ILE A 96 -2.17 12.39 -1.26
C ILE A 96 -3.22 11.35 -1.66
N GLY A 97 -3.68 10.52 -0.71
CA GLY A 97 -4.74 9.54 -0.95
C GLY A 97 -6.04 10.18 -1.44
N LYS A 98 -6.45 11.29 -0.84
CA LYS A 98 -7.62 12.05 -1.26
C LYS A 98 -7.46 12.63 -2.68
N LEU A 99 -6.30 13.19 -2.99
CA LEU A 99 -6.01 13.72 -4.34
C LEU A 99 -6.03 12.62 -5.41
N LEU A 100 -5.65 11.39 -5.03
CA LEU A 100 -5.69 10.21 -5.90
C LEU A 100 -7.07 9.55 -5.98
N ASN A 101 -8.01 9.94 -5.12
CA ASN A 101 -9.27 9.21 -4.89
C ASN A 101 -9.01 7.74 -4.53
N ALA A 102 -8.04 7.52 -3.65
CA ALA A 102 -7.69 6.22 -3.11
C ALA A 102 -8.50 5.91 -1.86
N ASP A 103 -8.87 4.64 -1.68
CA ASP A 103 -9.46 4.13 -0.45
C ASP A 103 -8.37 3.80 0.57
N TYR A 104 -7.24 3.26 0.07
CA TYR A 104 -6.09 2.89 0.88
C TYR A 104 -4.78 3.39 0.30
N ILE A 105 -3.83 3.65 1.19
CA ILE A 105 -2.42 3.86 0.85
C ILE A 105 -1.57 2.76 1.46
N VAL A 106 -0.79 2.08 0.64
CA VAL A 106 0.34 1.24 1.04
C VAL A 106 1.59 2.09 0.96
N TYR A 107 2.19 2.38 2.09
CA TYR A 107 3.41 3.18 2.18
C TYR A 107 4.54 2.39 2.80
N SER A 108 5.67 2.35 2.11
CA SER A 108 6.89 1.72 2.62
C SER A 108 8.05 2.72 2.64
N GLN A 109 8.84 2.67 3.72
CA GLN A 109 9.98 3.57 3.92
C GLN A 109 11.07 2.88 4.72
N PHE A 110 12.33 3.21 4.39
CA PHE A 110 13.48 2.90 5.23
C PHE A 110 13.87 4.13 6.04
N TYR A 111 13.78 4.02 7.35
CA TYR A 111 14.25 5.03 8.30
C TYR A 111 15.69 4.73 8.68
N ILE A 112 16.59 5.66 8.44
CA ILE A 112 18.01 5.53 8.78
C ILE A 112 18.22 6.13 10.17
N ASP A 113 18.61 5.27 11.15
CA ASP A 113 18.97 5.73 12.49
C ASP A 113 20.42 6.17 12.53
N LYS A 114 21.30 5.42 11.84
CA LYS A 114 22.73 5.65 11.87
C LYS A 114 23.41 5.19 10.59
N ILE A 115 24.36 6.02 10.13
CA ILE A 115 25.28 5.67 9.05
C ILE A 115 26.69 5.59 9.65
N ASN A 116 27.31 4.42 9.53
CA ASN A 116 28.71 4.25 9.86
C ASN A 116 29.53 4.47 8.59
N ALA A 117 30.29 5.57 8.55
CA ALA A 117 31.20 5.86 7.46
C ALA A 117 32.30 4.78 7.39
N PRO A 118 32.86 4.51 6.19
CA PRO A 118 33.99 3.62 6.05
C PRO A 118 35.17 4.19 6.86
N GLY A 119 35.79 3.35 7.71
CA GLY A 119 37.03 3.67 8.39
C GLY A 119 38.24 3.40 7.48
N LEU A 120 39.45 3.69 7.97
CA LEU A 120 40.70 3.48 7.23
C LEU A 120 40.89 2.05 6.67
N PHE A 121 40.20 1.07 7.25
CA PHE A 121 40.30 -0.36 6.86
C PHE A 121 38.98 -0.92 6.30
N HIS A 122 37.92 -0.13 6.19
CA HIS A 122 36.61 -0.58 5.71
C HIS A 122 36.11 0.36 4.62
N THR A 123 35.92 -0.18 3.42
CA THR A 123 35.52 0.59 2.22
C THR A 123 34.01 0.70 2.03
N THR A 124 33.20 0.04 2.87
CA THR A 124 31.73 -0.01 2.69
C THR A 124 31.01 0.76 3.79
N MET A 125 30.05 1.61 3.39
CA MET A 125 29.10 2.21 4.30
C MET A 125 28.23 1.12 4.93
N LYS A 126 27.99 1.25 6.23
CA LYS A 126 27.05 0.39 6.95
C LYS A 126 25.89 1.23 7.47
N PHE A 127 24.70 0.65 7.40
CA PHE A 127 23.46 1.27 7.83
C PHE A 127 22.90 0.57 9.05
N LYS A 128 22.36 1.37 9.97
CA LYS A 128 21.42 0.91 10.99
C LYS A 128 20.13 1.66 10.77
N GLY A 129 19.01 0.95 10.81
CA GLY A 129 17.70 1.57 10.59
C GLY A 129 16.60 0.54 10.57
N GLN A 130 15.43 0.97 10.14
CA GLN A 130 14.24 0.16 10.12
C GLN A 130 13.47 0.37 8.81
N THR A 131 13.11 -0.72 8.15
CA THR A 131 12.12 -0.68 7.07
C THR A 131 10.73 -0.81 7.66
N VAL A 132 9.84 0.09 7.31
CA VAL A 132 8.45 0.08 7.77
C VAL A 132 7.53 0.02 6.57
N LEU A 133 6.50 -0.82 6.63
CA LEU A 133 5.38 -0.82 5.71
C LEU A 133 4.10 -0.56 6.51
N THR A 134 3.30 0.39 6.01
CA THR A 134 2.01 0.74 6.60
C THR A 134 0.91 0.69 5.55
N ILE A 135 -0.30 0.31 5.96
CA ILE A 135 -1.52 0.46 5.17
C ILE A 135 -2.43 1.41 5.94
N ILE A 136 -2.82 2.48 5.27
CA ILE A 136 -3.66 3.54 5.83
C ILE A 136 -4.98 3.57 5.09
N ASP A 137 -6.07 3.58 5.83
CA ASP A 137 -7.41 3.87 5.31
C ASP A 137 -7.55 5.40 5.19
N VAL A 138 -7.78 5.88 3.98
CA VAL A 138 -7.86 7.30 3.67
C VAL A 138 -9.12 7.95 4.24
N HIS A 139 -10.21 7.19 4.31
CA HIS A 139 -11.51 7.67 4.78
C HIS A 139 -11.57 7.75 6.30
N SER A 140 -11.22 6.64 6.99
CA SER A 140 -11.19 6.62 8.46
C SER A 140 -9.95 7.31 9.05
N ARG A 141 -8.91 7.55 8.25
CA ARG A 141 -7.61 8.13 8.64
C ARG A 141 -6.85 7.26 9.65
N GLU A 142 -7.07 5.97 9.62
CA GLU A 142 -6.50 5.01 10.56
C GLU A 142 -5.48 4.10 9.90
N TYR A 143 -4.51 3.65 10.70
CA TYR A 143 -3.65 2.55 10.31
C TYR A 143 -4.43 1.24 10.36
N LYS A 144 -4.58 0.58 9.23
CA LYS A 144 -5.16 -0.78 9.16
C LYS A 144 -4.12 -1.86 9.38
N TYR A 145 -2.87 -1.56 9.02
CA TYR A 145 -1.77 -2.50 9.15
C TYR A 145 -0.44 -1.76 9.26
N LYS A 146 0.48 -2.29 10.06
CA LYS A 146 1.85 -1.80 10.15
C LYS A 146 2.78 -2.93 10.52
N ILE A 147 3.90 -3.03 9.82
CA ILE A 147 4.98 -3.97 10.10
C ILE A 147 6.32 -3.29 9.91
N SER A 148 7.34 -3.79 10.59
CA SER A 148 8.71 -3.30 10.45
C SER A 148 9.73 -4.42 10.47
N GLU A 149 10.88 -4.14 9.88
CA GLU A 149 12.06 -5.00 9.87
C GLU A 149 13.31 -4.17 10.14
N ASP A 150 14.10 -4.61 11.12
CA ASP A 150 15.32 -3.90 11.53
C ASP A 150 16.51 -4.31 10.66
N VAL A 151 17.33 -3.33 10.29
CA VAL A 151 18.61 -3.54 9.62
C VAL A 151 19.73 -3.05 10.54
N ASN A 152 20.53 -3.98 11.04
CA ASN A 152 21.64 -3.70 11.94
C ASN A 152 22.99 -3.94 11.24
N ASN A 153 23.84 -2.91 11.12
CA ASN A 153 25.13 -2.98 10.43
C ASN A 153 25.05 -3.52 8.99
N GLY A 154 23.92 -3.30 8.33
CA GLY A 154 23.66 -3.78 6.99
C GLY A 154 24.36 -2.92 5.94
N LYS A 155 24.56 -3.49 4.76
CA LYS A 155 24.93 -2.79 3.53
C LYS A 155 23.65 -2.30 2.82
N LEU A 156 23.81 -1.61 1.71
CA LEU A 156 22.70 -1.15 0.89
C LEU A 156 21.80 -2.31 0.41
N GLU A 157 22.41 -3.44 0.08
CA GLU A 157 21.70 -4.67 -0.32
C GLU A 157 20.78 -5.22 0.80
N ASP A 158 21.19 -5.06 2.07
CA ASP A 158 20.38 -5.49 3.20
C ASP A 158 19.16 -4.57 3.41
N VAL A 159 19.27 -3.29 3.03
CA VAL A 159 18.12 -2.37 3.01
C VAL A 159 17.10 -2.80 1.97
N SER A 160 17.54 -3.10 0.74
CA SER A 160 16.65 -3.63 -0.31
C SER A 160 15.99 -4.93 0.12
N ARG A 161 16.77 -5.85 0.69
CA ARG A 161 16.26 -7.12 1.21
C ARG A 161 15.22 -6.93 2.31
N SER A 162 15.43 -6.00 3.24
CA SER A 162 14.47 -5.73 4.31
C SER A 162 13.13 -5.19 3.76
N MET A 163 13.18 -4.45 2.66
CA MET A 163 11.99 -4.00 1.94
C MET A 163 11.18 -5.21 1.41
N PHE A 164 11.84 -6.17 0.76
CA PHE A 164 11.19 -7.39 0.29
C PHE A 164 10.59 -8.21 1.44
N ILE A 165 11.30 -8.32 2.56
CA ILE A 165 10.82 -9.04 3.75
C ILE A 165 9.52 -8.43 4.29
N VAL A 166 9.43 -7.10 4.42
CA VAL A 166 8.20 -6.47 4.93
C VAL A 166 7.03 -6.66 3.97
N TYR A 167 7.25 -6.65 2.65
CA TYR A 167 6.22 -6.96 1.67
C TYR A 167 5.75 -8.43 1.79
N ASP A 168 6.67 -9.38 1.85
CA ASP A 168 6.32 -10.82 1.95
C ASP A 168 5.56 -11.13 3.24
N LYS A 169 6.03 -10.59 4.38
CA LYS A 169 5.34 -10.72 5.67
C LYS A 169 3.95 -10.09 5.61
N SER A 170 3.82 -8.90 5.00
CA SER A 170 2.53 -8.21 4.87
C SER A 170 1.54 -9.01 4.03
N ILE A 171 1.97 -9.54 2.88
CA ILE A 171 1.13 -10.37 2.00
C ILE A 171 0.66 -11.64 2.74
N ALA A 172 1.58 -12.29 3.47
CA ALA A 172 1.24 -13.47 4.26
C ALA A 172 0.23 -13.14 5.37
N ASP A 173 0.47 -12.07 6.13
CA ASP A 173 -0.40 -11.64 7.22
C ASP A 173 -1.80 -11.28 6.74
N ILE A 174 -1.93 -10.52 5.63
CA ILE A 174 -3.21 -10.14 5.05
C ILE A 174 -4.02 -11.39 4.67
N LYS A 175 -3.38 -12.36 4.03
CA LYS A 175 -4.01 -13.61 3.61
C LYS A 175 -4.40 -14.50 4.79
N LEU A 176 -3.50 -14.67 5.78
CA LEU A 176 -3.71 -15.57 6.91
C LEU A 176 -4.71 -15.01 7.92
N LYS A 177 -4.66 -13.72 8.20
CA LYS A 177 -5.52 -13.07 9.18
C LYS A 177 -6.87 -12.67 8.60
N GLY A 178 -7.06 -12.81 7.28
CA GLY A 178 -8.29 -12.41 6.59
C GLY A 178 -8.60 -10.94 6.82
N LEU A 179 -7.59 -10.06 6.81
CA LEU A 179 -7.79 -8.64 6.98
C LEU A 179 -8.68 -8.11 5.87
N LYS A 180 -9.78 -7.50 6.25
CA LYS A 180 -10.73 -6.87 5.32
C LYS A 180 -10.34 -5.42 5.11
N PHE A 181 -10.28 -5.04 3.85
CA PHE A 181 -10.00 -3.69 3.39
C PHE A 181 -11.21 -3.14 2.65
#